data_f65b7faa51373e844a0f1c6b164a50e2
#
_entry.id   f65b7faa51373e844a0f1c6b164a50e2
#
_cell.length_a   1.000
_cell.length_b   1.000
_cell.length_c   1.000
_cell.angle_alpha   90.00
_cell.angle_beta   90.00
_cell.angle_gamma   90.00
#
_symmetry.space_group_name_H-M   'P 1'
#
loop_
_entity.id
_entity.type
_entity.pdbx_description
1 polymer ?
#
loop_
_entity_poly.entity_id
_entity_poly.type
_entity_poly.pdbx_seq_one_letter_code
_entity_poly.pdbx_strand_id
1 'polypeptide(L)'
;VTLILVLSDLHLENRPYWRLPDKLPPFDVAVFAGDIAETPRVAVETLAAAPALSGRPVVYVPGNHELFSGDIDAAIADGRAAAEGTNVRLLDREVAVVAGARFVGAILWTDYALGGDPKRAMEVAAGGMYDHRLIRSGNGAFSPGNALARHQGDLAFIEASLAAPFAGPTVVVTHHAPHPRSVHAKYAQSVLSAAFASDLSETIERGRPACWVHGHCHASSDYRVGATRVVCNPKGNGPRTRGGAVDNGEFREGFVVEV
;
A
#
# COMPACT_ATOMS: atom_id res chain seq x y z
N VAL A 1 -2.49 -18.89 -14.16
CA VAL A 1 -3.38 -17.79 -13.74
C VAL A 1 -3.44 -17.79 -12.22
N THR A 2 -3.18 -16.65 -11.61
CA THR A 2 -3.24 -16.46 -10.15
C THR A 2 -4.35 -15.45 -9.83
N LEU A 3 -5.28 -15.83 -8.96
CA LEU A 3 -6.37 -14.96 -8.50
C LEU A 3 -5.94 -14.23 -7.23
N ILE A 4 -5.94 -12.90 -7.27
CA ILE A 4 -5.47 -12.03 -6.19
C ILE A 4 -6.66 -11.24 -5.63
N LEU A 5 -7.02 -11.48 -4.37
CA LEU A 5 -7.91 -10.60 -3.63
C LEU A 5 -7.16 -9.32 -3.25
N VAL A 6 -7.69 -8.14 -3.59
CA VAL A 6 -7.02 -6.85 -3.36
C VAL A 6 -7.83 -5.97 -2.42
N LEU A 7 -7.20 -5.56 -1.32
CA LEU A 7 -7.75 -4.65 -0.31
C LEU A 7 -6.69 -3.68 0.18
N SER A 8 -7.08 -2.47 0.57
CA SER A 8 -6.23 -1.49 1.26
C SER A 8 -7.04 -0.54 2.14
N ASP A 9 -6.35 0.24 2.96
CA ASP A 9 -6.91 1.35 3.73
C ASP A 9 -8.15 0.94 4.55
N LEU A 10 -8.03 -0.18 5.28
CA LEU A 10 -9.14 -0.70 6.09
C LEU A 10 -9.36 0.14 7.35
N HIS A 11 -8.31 0.78 7.87
CA HIS A 11 -8.35 1.68 9.04
C HIS A 11 -9.14 1.09 10.21
N LEU A 12 -8.75 -0.11 10.62
CA LEU A 12 -9.43 -0.82 11.72
C LEU A 12 -9.19 -0.13 13.07
N GLU A 13 -8.13 0.68 13.19
CA GLU A 13 -7.83 1.53 14.35
C GLU A 13 -8.89 2.61 14.57
N ASN A 14 -9.52 3.06 13.52
CA ASN A 14 -10.46 4.18 13.58
C ASN A 14 -11.88 3.78 13.97
N ARG A 15 -12.23 2.52 13.99
CA ARG A 15 -13.44 1.94 14.62
C ARG A 15 -13.77 0.54 14.09
N PRO A 16 -14.24 -0.38 14.97
CA PRO A 16 -14.47 -1.79 14.66
C PRO A 16 -15.86 -2.09 14.09
N TYR A 17 -16.49 -1.17 13.35
CA TYR A 17 -17.81 -1.41 12.75
C TYR A 17 -17.77 -2.14 11.42
N TRP A 18 -16.58 -2.25 10.82
CA TRP A 18 -16.36 -3.06 9.64
C TRP A 18 -15.46 -4.26 9.99
N ARG A 19 -15.76 -5.38 9.40
CA ARG A 19 -14.94 -6.61 9.48
C ARG A 19 -14.83 -7.21 8.10
N LEU A 20 -13.74 -7.92 7.87
CA LEU A 20 -13.60 -8.71 6.66
C LEU A 20 -14.76 -9.71 6.56
N PRO A 21 -15.48 -9.82 5.43
CA PRO A 21 -16.58 -10.76 5.28
C PRO A 21 -16.16 -12.20 5.51
N ASP A 22 -17.01 -13.00 6.13
CA ASP A 22 -16.74 -14.42 6.37
C ASP A 22 -16.65 -15.23 5.06
N LYS A 23 -17.30 -14.75 4.00
CA LYS A 23 -17.30 -15.35 2.66
C LYS A 23 -16.75 -14.36 1.65
N LEU A 24 -15.64 -14.74 1.03
CA LEU A 24 -15.00 -14.04 -0.06
C LEU A 24 -15.10 -14.86 -1.35
N PRO A 25 -15.02 -14.21 -2.54
CA PRO A 25 -14.91 -14.95 -3.80
C PRO A 25 -13.66 -15.85 -3.79
N PRO A 26 -13.53 -16.84 -4.67
CA PRO A 26 -12.31 -17.63 -4.79
C PRO A 26 -11.10 -16.75 -5.08
N PHE A 27 -9.99 -16.99 -4.37
CA PHE A 27 -8.68 -16.35 -4.60
C PHE A 27 -7.55 -17.31 -4.18
N ASP A 28 -6.37 -17.12 -4.73
CA ASP A 28 -5.16 -17.89 -4.40
C ASP A 28 -4.29 -17.19 -3.36
N VAL A 29 -4.25 -15.87 -3.39
CA VAL A 29 -3.50 -15.00 -2.47
C VAL A 29 -4.28 -13.72 -2.19
N ALA A 30 -4.25 -13.23 -0.95
CA ALA A 30 -4.79 -11.92 -0.60
C ALA A 30 -3.65 -10.89 -0.51
N VAL A 31 -3.86 -9.71 -1.09
CA VAL A 31 -2.93 -8.57 -1.05
C VAL A 31 -3.58 -7.43 -0.27
N PHE A 32 -2.85 -6.97 0.75
CA PHE A 32 -3.24 -5.81 1.57
C PHE A 32 -2.19 -4.70 1.39
N ALA A 33 -2.60 -3.61 0.75
CA ALA A 33 -1.71 -2.52 0.36
C ALA A 33 -1.71 -1.35 1.36
N GLY A 34 -1.53 -1.66 2.65
CA GLY A 34 -1.32 -0.69 3.73
C GLY A 34 -2.58 -0.12 4.36
N ASP A 35 -2.36 0.56 5.48
CA ASP A 35 -3.38 1.23 6.29
C ASP A 35 -4.48 0.27 6.78
N ILE A 36 -4.05 -0.84 7.37
CA ILE A 36 -4.93 -1.89 7.87
C ILE A 36 -5.31 -1.64 9.32
N ALA A 37 -4.32 -1.33 10.19
CA ALA A 37 -4.50 -1.16 11.63
C ALA A 37 -3.48 -0.15 12.21
N GLU A 38 -3.46 0.02 13.54
CA GLU A 38 -2.62 1.02 14.22
C GLU A 38 -1.10 0.77 14.16
N THR A 39 -0.67 -0.48 13.96
CA THR A 39 0.75 -0.85 13.82
C THR A 39 0.91 -2.02 12.86
N PRO A 40 2.12 -2.23 12.27
CA PRO A 40 2.36 -3.39 11.42
C PRO A 40 2.15 -4.72 12.16
N ARG A 41 2.49 -4.80 13.47
CA ARG A 41 2.21 -5.96 14.32
C ARG A 41 0.71 -6.26 14.38
N VAL A 42 -0.10 -5.26 14.75
CA VAL A 42 -1.55 -5.44 14.91
C VAL A 42 -2.20 -5.77 13.57
N ALA A 43 -1.73 -5.18 12.47
CA ALA A 43 -2.18 -5.54 11.13
C ALA A 43 -1.91 -7.02 10.82
N VAL A 44 -0.69 -7.49 11.06
CA VAL A 44 -0.32 -8.91 10.87
C VAL A 44 -1.18 -9.83 11.72
N GLU A 45 -1.30 -9.56 13.03
CA GLU A 45 -2.09 -10.38 13.96
C GLU A 45 -3.57 -10.42 13.55
N THR A 46 -4.13 -9.28 13.10
CA THR A 46 -5.50 -9.17 12.62
C THR A 46 -5.73 -9.99 11.35
N LEU A 47 -4.81 -9.87 10.38
CA LEU A 47 -4.90 -10.59 9.11
C LEU A 47 -4.71 -12.11 9.31
N ALA A 48 -3.77 -12.51 10.15
CA ALA A 48 -3.51 -13.92 10.47
C ALA A 48 -4.69 -14.58 11.21
N ALA A 49 -5.39 -13.82 12.05
CA ALA A 49 -6.54 -14.29 12.81
C ALA A 49 -7.86 -14.28 12.01
N ALA A 50 -7.90 -13.66 10.81
CA ALA A 50 -9.12 -13.51 10.03
C ALA A 50 -9.59 -14.86 9.45
N PRO A 51 -10.79 -15.39 9.81
CA PRO A 51 -11.26 -16.70 9.36
C PRO A 51 -11.32 -16.83 7.83
N ALA A 52 -11.71 -15.75 7.14
CA ALA A 52 -11.79 -15.71 5.67
C ALA A 52 -10.42 -15.85 4.96
N LEU A 53 -9.32 -15.62 5.68
CA LEU A 53 -7.94 -15.74 5.17
C LEU A 53 -7.26 -17.02 5.68
N SER A 54 -7.95 -17.85 6.48
CA SER A 54 -7.36 -19.05 7.06
C SER A 54 -6.87 -20.02 5.99
N GLY A 55 -5.60 -20.46 6.12
CA GLY A 55 -4.97 -21.38 5.17
C GLY A 55 -4.65 -20.76 3.80
N ARG A 56 -4.89 -19.46 3.60
CA ARG A 56 -4.55 -18.72 2.37
C ARG A 56 -3.34 -17.82 2.61
N PRO A 57 -2.39 -17.76 1.68
CA PRO A 57 -1.28 -16.82 1.81
C PRO A 57 -1.80 -15.37 1.71
N VAL A 58 -1.19 -14.51 2.54
CA VAL A 58 -1.44 -13.08 2.58
C VAL A 58 -0.14 -12.34 2.32
N VAL A 59 -0.15 -11.42 1.37
CA VAL A 59 0.90 -10.44 1.12
C VAL A 59 0.45 -9.10 1.69
N TYR A 60 1.26 -8.52 2.56
CA TYR A 60 0.95 -7.26 3.22
C TYR A 60 2.13 -6.29 3.09
N VAL A 61 1.85 -5.08 2.66
CA VAL A 61 2.77 -3.94 2.68
C VAL A 61 2.21 -2.93 3.69
N PRO A 62 2.99 -2.45 4.67
CA PRO A 62 2.52 -1.43 5.61
C PRO A 62 2.19 -0.11 4.91
N GLY A 63 1.23 0.63 5.44
CA GLY A 63 0.96 2.01 5.07
C GLY A 63 1.57 3.00 6.05
N ASN A 64 1.26 4.29 5.88
CA ASN A 64 1.77 5.33 6.76
C ASN A 64 1.05 5.32 8.13
N HIS A 65 -0.22 4.94 8.20
CA HIS A 65 -0.96 4.89 9.46
C HIS A 65 -0.40 3.88 10.44
N GLU A 66 0.07 2.74 9.99
CA GLU A 66 0.73 1.76 10.85
C GLU A 66 2.00 2.29 11.53
N LEU A 67 2.54 3.42 11.07
CA LEU A 67 3.78 4.00 11.55
C LEU A 67 3.61 5.21 12.47
N PHE A 68 2.37 5.68 12.68
CA PHE A 68 2.09 6.91 13.43
C PHE A 68 2.46 6.87 14.90
N SER A 69 2.68 5.71 15.50
CA SER A 69 2.91 5.60 16.94
C SER A 69 4.36 5.38 17.35
N GLY A 70 5.33 5.41 16.41
CA GLY A 70 6.69 5.04 16.75
C GLY A 70 7.77 5.34 15.71
N ASP A 71 8.93 4.74 15.95
CA ASP A 71 10.02 4.74 14.98
C ASP A 71 9.70 3.76 13.85
N ILE A 72 9.87 4.24 12.61
CA ILE A 72 9.49 3.50 11.40
C ILE A 72 10.22 2.14 11.28
N ASP A 73 11.53 2.10 11.54
CA ASP A 73 12.32 0.87 11.37
C ASP A 73 12.00 -0.13 12.48
N ALA A 74 11.80 0.34 13.71
CA ALA A 74 11.38 -0.48 14.84
C ALA A 74 9.97 -1.06 14.62
N ALA A 75 9.02 -0.28 14.12
CA ALA A 75 7.66 -0.73 13.84
C ALA A 75 7.63 -1.81 12.75
N ILE A 76 8.40 -1.63 11.67
CA ILE A 76 8.51 -2.62 10.60
C ILE A 76 9.16 -3.92 11.12
N ALA A 77 10.23 -3.82 11.91
CA ALA A 77 10.89 -4.99 12.50
C ALA A 77 9.95 -5.77 13.44
N ASP A 78 9.14 -5.06 14.24
CA ASP A 78 8.15 -5.67 15.11
C ASP A 78 7.03 -6.38 14.32
N GLY A 79 6.56 -5.77 13.22
CA GLY A 79 5.61 -6.39 12.30
C GLY A 79 6.17 -7.66 11.62
N ARG A 80 7.46 -7.66 11.22
CA ARG A 80 8.13 -8.84 10.67
C ARG A 80 8.19 -9.98 11.68
N ALA A 81 8.58 -9.68 12.92
CA ALA A 81 8.60 -10.66 14.00
C ALA A 81 7.21 -11.27 14.25
N ALA A 82 6.15 -10.46 14.21
CA ALA A 82 4.77 -10.95 14.32
C ALA A 82 4.34 -11.83 13.14
N ALA A 83 4.90 -11.62 11.95
CA ALA A 83 4.57 -12.39 10.76
C ALA A 83 5.22 -13.80 10.75
N GLU A 84 6.26 -14.02 11.55
CA GLU A 84 6.93 -15.31 11.63
C GLU A 84 5.96 -16.43 12.02
N GLY A 85 6.00 -17.54 11.27
CA GLY A 85 5.14 -18.70 11.51
C GLY A 85 3.66 -18.52 11.12
N THR A 86 3.27 -17.34 10.60
CA THR A 86 1.89 -17.07 10.13
C THR A 86 1.78 -17.26 8.60
N ASN A 87 0.56 -17.14 8.08
CA ASN A 87 0.29 -17.09 6.65
C ASN A 87 0.54 -15.70 6.02
N VAL A 88 0.91 -14.68 6.81
CA VAL A 88 1.16 -13.31 6.35
C VAL A 88 2.64 -13.14 5.95
N ARG A 89 2.88 -12.53 4.81
CA ARG A 89 4.19 -12.08 4.33
C ARG A 89 4.19 -10.56 4.34
N LEU A 90 4.77 -9.95 5.37
CA LEU A 90 5.00 -8.51 5.40
C LEU A 90 6.17 -8.19 4.48
N LEU A 91 5.93 -7.30 3.52
CA LEU A 91 6.95 -6.89 2.55
C LEU A 91 7.24 -5.38 2.69
N ASP A 92 8.48 -5.05 3.01
CA ASP A 92 9.04 -3.71 2.94
C ASP A 92 10.47 -3.81 2.40
N ARG A 93 10.65 -3.52 1.11
CA ARG A 93 11.81 -3.88 0.29
C ARG A 93 12.10 -5.37 0.31
N GLU A 94 11.07 -6.14 0.11
CA GLU A 94 11.16 -7.60 0.10
C GLU A 94 10.39 -8.19 -1.08
N VAL A 95 10.78 -9.41 -1.46
CA VAL A 95 10.16 -10.21 -2.52
C VAL A 95 9.61 -11.49 -1.91
N ALA A 96 8.38 -11.84 -2.27
CA ALA A 96 7.80 -13.15 -1.98
C ALA A 96 7.35 -13.83 -3.29
N VAL A 97 7.54 -15.14 -3.37
CA VAL A 97 6.95 -15.96 -4.45
C VAL A 97 5.83 -16.78 -3.84
N VAL A 98 4.61 -16.52 -4.28
CA VAL A 98 3.38 -17.09 -3.71
C VAL A 98 2.44 -17.45 -4.85
N ALA A 99 1.84 -18.64 -4.82
CA ALA A 99 0.88 -19.11 -5.81
C ALA A 99 1.37 -18.95 -7.27
N GLY A 100 2.68 -19.12 -7.53
CA GLY A 100 3.29 -19.00 -8.85
C GLY A 100 3.54 -17.56 -9.33
N ALA A 101 3.19 -16.55 -8.57
CA ALA A 101 3.46 -15.15 -8.84
C ALA A 101 4.57 -14.59 -7.92
N ARG A 102 5.36 -13.65 -8.43
CA ARG A 102 6.34 -12.89 -7.66
C ARG A 102 5.70 -11.58 -7.18
N PHE A 103 5.73 -11.34 -5.88
CA PHE A 103 5.29 -10.09 -5.26
C PHE A 103 6.50 -9.29 -4.82
N VAL A 104 6.59 -8.04 -5.27
CA VAL A 104 7.64 -7.07 -4.92
C VAL A 104 6.98 -5.99 -4.09
N GLY A 105 7.32 -5.90 -2.80
CA GLY A 105 6.64 -5.01 -1.86
C GLY A 105 7.54 -3.94 -1.28
N ALA A 106 7.04 -2.70 -1.22
CA ALA A 106 7.63 -1.55 -0.52
C ALA A 106 6.55 -0.51 -0.20
N ILE A 107 6.76 0.32 0.84
CA ILE A 107 5.82 1.41 1.16
C ILE A 107 5.77 2.43 0.03
N LEU A 108 6.89 2.68 -0.61
CA LEU A 108 7.17 3.58 -1.72
C LEU A 108 7.33 5.05 -1.32
N TRP A 109 6.50 5.59 -0.39
CA TRP A 109 6.48 7.04 -0.15
C TRP A 109 6.33 7.83 -1.47
N THR A 110 6.82 9.06 -1.54
CA THR A 110 6.75 9.87 -2.77
C THR A 110 8.02 10.68 -3.01
N ASP A 111 8.23 11.07 -4.27
CA ASP A 111 9.30 11.96 -4.70
C ASP A 111 8.92 13.45 -4.60
N TYR A 112 7.66 13.73 -4.24
CA TYR A 112 7.09 15.08 -4.23
C TYR A 112 7.14 15.82 -5.59
N ALA A 113 7.46 15.12 -6.69
CA ALA A 113 7.66 15.75 -8.00
C ALA A 113 6.36 15.97 -8.78
N LEU A 114 5.25 15.36 -8.36
CA LEU A 114 3.95 15.55 -8.99
C LEU A 114 3.54 17.03 -8.93
N GLY A 115 3.34 17.66 -10.09
CA GLY A 115 3.06 19.10 -10.17
C GLY A 115 4.30 19.98 -10.44
N GLY A 116 5.51 19.42 -10.49
CA GLY A 116 6.72 20.08 -11.00
C GLY A 116 7.48 20.98 -10.01
N ASP A 117 7.03 21.10 -8.76
CA ASP A 117 7.73 21.85 -7.70
C ASP A 117 7.88 21.00 -6.42
N PRO A 118 8.86 20.09 -6.38
CA PRO A 118 9.09 19.22 -5.23
C PRO A 118 9.38 19.98 -3.93
N LYS A 119 10.11 21.10 -4.02
CA LYS A 119 10.43 21.92 -2.84
C LYS A 119 9.17 22.46 -2.19
N ARG A 120 8.29 23.05 -2.98
CA ARG A 120 7.01 23.55 -2.52
C ARG A 120 6.11 22.45 -1.98
N ALA A 121 6.08 21.30 -2.65
CA ALA A 121 5.31 20.14 -2.21
C ALA A 121 5.80 19.63 -0.84
N MET A 122 7.10 19.53 -0.62
CA MET A 122 7.69 19.14 0.67
C MET A 122 7.37 20.14 1.79
N GLU A 123 7.42 21.46 1.50
CA GLU A 123 7.04 22.49 2.47
C GLU A 123 5.56 22.36 2.89
N VAL A 124 4.67 22.13 1.92
CA VAL A 124 3.24 21.96 2.17
C VAL A 124 2.99 20.64 2.92
N ALA A 125 3.66 19.56 2.53
CA ALA A 125 3.54 18.25 3.18
C ALA A 125 4.02 18.30 4.64
N ALA A 126 5.12 18.99 4.94
CA ALA A 126 5.64 19.15 6.30
C ALA A 126 4.61 19.70 7.29
N GLY A 127 3.73 20.60 6.84
CA GLY A 127 2.65 21.16 7.66
C GLY A 127 1.32 20.42 7.52
N GLY A 128 1.07 19.79 6.36
CA GLY A 128 -0.23 19.22 5.99
C GLY A 128 -0.40 17.74 6.32
N MET A 129 0.69 16.96 6.27
CA MET A 129 0.63 15.51 6.51
C MET A 129 0.87 15.17 7.98
N TYR A 130 0.06 14.23 8.49
CA TYR A 130 0.23 13.68 9.83
C TYR A 130 1.54 12.89 9.97
N ASP A 131 2.04 12.29 8.87
CA ASP A 131 3.27 11.52 8.80
C ASP A 131 4.45 12.27 9.44
N HIS A 132 4.59 13.56 9.08
CA HIS A 132 5.71 14.39 9.54
C HIS A 132 5.59 14.88 10.98
N ARG A 133 4.46 14.58 11.63
CA ARG A 133 4.21 14.89 13.05
C ARG A 133 4.16 13.65 13.94
N LEU A 134 3.71 12.54 13.41
CA LEU A 134 3.40 11.33 14.16
C LEU A 134 4.43 10.22 14.02
N ILE A 135 5.12 10.16 12.85
CA ILE A 135 6.15 9.15 12.62
C ILE A 135 7.50 9.67 13.11
N ARG A 136 8.31 8.77 13.66
CA ARG A 136 9.72 9.02 14.01
C ARG A 136 10.66 8.29 13.07
N SER A 137 11.86 8.86 12.89
CA SER A 137 12.96 8.23 12.16
C SER A 137 14.24 8.47 12.97
N GLY A 138 14.71 7.43 13.64
CA GLY A 138 15.78 7.55 14.62
C GLY A 138 15.41 8.51 15.75
N ASN A 139 16.28 9.49 16.04
CA ASN A 139 16.09 10.43 17.13
C ASN A 139 15.18 11.63 16.79
N GLY A 140 14.63 11.71 15.58
CA GLY A 140 13.87 12.84 15.10
C GLY A 140 12.46 12.51 14.59
N ALA A 141 11.73 13.57 14.19
CA ALA A 141 10.50 13.42 13.44
C ALA A 141 10.81 12.97 12.00
N PHE A 142 9.92 12.19 11.42
CA PHE A 142 10.00 11.78 10.02
C PHE A 142 9.70 12.98 9.10
N SER A 143 10.73 13.53 8.50
CA SER A 143 10.63 14.72 7.63
C SER A 143 10.27 14.34 6.18
N PRO A 144 9.81 15.30 5.35
CA PRO A 144 9.69 15.07 3.91
C PRO A 144 10.99 14.63 3.24
N GLY A 145 12.15 15.07 3.76
CA GLY A 145 13.46 14.60 3.32
C GLY A 145 13.70 13.12 3.63
N ASN A 146 13.22 12.63 4.78
CA ASN A 146 13.25 11.20 5.09
C ASN A 146 12.34 10.40 4.16
N ALA A 147 11.14 10.91 3.87
CA ALA A 147 10.20 10.27 2.94
C ALA A 147 10.79 10.17 1.52
N LEU A 148 11.39 11.25 1.02
CA LEU A 148 12.09 11.26 -0.27
C LEU A 148 13.25 10.26 -0.32
N ALA A 149 14.09 10.20 0.72
CA ALA A 149 15.18 9.23 0.79
C ALA A 149 14.68 7.78 0.80
N ARG A 150 13.58 7.51 1.51
CA ARG A 150 12.93 6.19 1.49
C ARG A 150 12.34 5.86 0.12
N HIS A 151 11.65 6.83 -0.51
CA HIS A 151 11.15 6.66 -1.87
C HIS A 151 12.26 6.25 -2.84
N GLN A 152 13.40 6.94 -2.82
CA GLN A 152 14.54 6.61 -3.68
C GLN A 152 15.05 5.18 -3.45
N GLY A 153 15.16 4.75 -2.20
CA GLY A 153 15.55 3.38 -1.86
C GLY A 153 14.51 2.34 -2.26
N ASP A 154 13.22 2.62 -2.07
CA ASP A 154 12.12 1.75 -2.44
C ASP A 154 12.03 1.60 -3.96
N LEU A 155 12.14 2.71 -4.70
CA LEU A 155 12.14 2.70 -6.16
C LEU A 155 13.32 1.92 -6.73
N ALA A 156 14.53 2.14 -6.23
CA ALA A 156 15.71 1.39 -6.65
C ALA A 156 15.56 -0.12 -6.39
N PHE A 157 14.99 -0.51 -5.25
CA PHE A 157 14.68 -1.92 -4.94
C PHE A 157 13.64 -2.51 -5.91
N ILE A 158 12.56 -1.77 -6.19
CA ILE A 158 11.52 -2.20 -7.14
C ILE A 158 12.11 -2.39 -8.53
N GLU A 159 12.88 -1.42 -9.03
CA GLU A 159 13.51 -1.48 -10.35
C GLU A 159 14.49 -2.66 -10.49
N ALA A 160 15.32 -2.88 -9.47
CA ALA A 160 16.23 -4.02 -9.44
C ALA A 160 15.47 -5.36 -9.44
N SER A 161 14.37 -5.44 -8.67
CA SER A 161 13.52 -6.62 -8.61
C SER A 161 12.81 -6.90 -9.94
N LEU A 162 12.33 -5.84 -10.62
CA LEU A 162 11.70 -5.96 -11.94
C LEU A 162 12.69 -6.37 -13.03
N ALA A 163 13.94 -5.91 -12.94
CA ALA A 163 15.02 -6.29 -13.87
C ALA A 163 15.46 -7.76 -13.69
N ALA A 164 15.25 -8.36 -12.51
CA ALA A 164 15.63 -9.74 -12.22
C ALA A 164 14.68 -10.71 -12.96
N PRO A 165 15.22 -11.71 -13.71
CA PRO A 165 14.39 -12.68 -14.42
C PRO A 165 13.46 -13.46 -13.49
N PHE A 166 12.22 -13.68 -13.92
CA PHE A 166 11.26 -14.53 -13.24
C PHE A 166 10.31 -15.17 -14.25
N ALA A 167 10.04 -16.47 -14.12
CA ALA A 167 9.27 -17.23 -15.09
C ALA A 167 7.74 -17.06 -14.96
N GLY A 168 7.25 -16.41 -13.89
CA GLY A 168 5.83 -16.15 -13.65
C GLY A 168 5.47 -14.66 -13.73
N PRO A 169 4.21 -14.33 -13.48
CA PRO A 169 3.80 -12.93 -13.38
C PRO A 169 4.44 -12.25 -12.17
N THR A 170 4.79 -10.97 -12.33
CA THR A 170 5.26 -10.12 -11.23
C THR A 170 4.19 -9.10 -10.87
N VAL A 171 3.91 -8.99 -9.59
CA VAL A 171 2.99 -8.01 -9.01
C VAL A 171 3.81 -7.09 -8.11
N VAL A 172 3.74 -5.79 -8.36
CA VAL A 172 4.29 -4.80 -7.42
C VAL A 172 3.19 -4.40 -6.46
N VAL A 173 3.51 -4.32 -5.19
CA VAL A 173 2.58 -3.88 -4.13
C VAL A 173 3.22 -2.73 -3.39
N THR A 174 2.57 -1.57 -3.42
CA THR A 174 3.00 -0.39 -2.68
C THR A 174 1.85 0.19 -1.87
N HIS A 175 2.14 1.03 -0.87
CA HIS A 175 1.08 1.79 -0.23
C HIS A 175 0.82 3.08 -1.00
N HIS A 176 1.84 3.90 -1.22
CA HIS A 176 1.68 5.13 -2.01
C HIS A 176 1.47 4.83 -3.50
N ALA A 177 0.76 5.71 -4.16
CA ALA A 177 0.36 5.52 -5.55
C ALA A 177 1.53 5.73 -6.53
N PRO A 178 1.69 4.85 -7.54
CA PRO A 178 2.80 4.93 -8.49
C PRO A 178 2.52 5.86 -9.68
N HIS A 179 1.32 6.44 -9.80
CA HIS A 179 0.95 7.17 -11.01
C HIS A 179 -0.11 8.24 -10.74
N PRO A 180 -0.06 9.41 -11.40
CA PRO A 180 -0.99 10.54 -11.16
C PRO A 180 -2.46 10.22 -11.40
N ARG A 181 -2.79 9.23 -12.25
CA ARG A 181 -4.18 8.79 -12.48
C ARG A 181 -4.85 8.17 -11.25
N SER A 182 -4.08 7.82 -10.23
CA SER A 182 -4.63 7.34 -8.95
C SER A 182 -5.09 8.46 -8.03
N VAL A 183 -4.69 9.70 -8.29
CA VAL A 183 -5.16 10.86 -7.55
C VAL A 183 -6.57 11.22 -8.00
N HIS A 184 -7.52 11.26 -7.06
CA HIS A 184 -8.90 11.63 -7.39
C HIS A 184 -8.96 13.02 -8.02
N ALA A 185 -9.77 13.20 -9.08
CA ALA A 185 -9.84 14.41 -9.91
C ALA A 185 -10.03 15.71 -9.10
N LYS A 186 -10.78 15.67 -7.99
CA LYS A 186 -10.98 16.84 -7.12
C LYS A 186 -9.70 17.37 -6.48
N TYR A 187 -8.63 16.53 -6.40
CA TYR A 187 -7.35 16.87 -5.81
C TYR A 187 -6.24 17.05 -6.84
N ALA A 188 -6.52 16.88 -8.13
CA ALA A 188 -5.52 16.91 -9.20
C ALA A 188 -4.71 18.21 -9.25
N GLN A 189 -5.25 19.33 -8.76
CA GLN A 189 -4.58 20.64 -8.70
C GLN A 189 -4.00 20.94 -7.30
N SER A 190 -4.10 20.03 -6.34
CA SER A 190 -3.58 20.24 -5.00
C SER A 190 -2.07 19.98 -4.98
N VAL A 191 -1.29 20.92 -4.45
CA VAL A 191 0.15 20.73 -4.21
C VAL A 191 0.39 19.53 -3.27
N LEU A 192 -0.52 19.30 -2.32
CA LEU A 192 -0.42 18.19 -1.38
C LEU A 192 -0.54 16.81 -2.06
N SER A 193 -1.13 16.74 -3.25
CA SER A 193 -1.25 15.47 -4.00
C SER A 193 0.11 14.85 -4.34
N ALA A 194 1.19 15.65 -4.37
CA ALA A 194 2.55 15.15 -4.51
C ALA A 194 3.07 14.35 -3.29
N ALA A 195 2.36 14.39 -2.16
CA ALA A 195 2.61 13.51 -1.01
C ALA A 195 1.81 12.19 -1.07
N PHE A 196 0.97 12.01 -2.09
CA PHE A 196 0.12 10.81 -2.26
C PHE A 196 0.56 9.93 -3.42
N ALA A 197 1.13 10.51 -4.47
CA ALA A 197 1.51 9.81 -5.68
C ALA A 197 2.80 10.37 -6.29
N SER A 198 3.53 9.48 -6.95
CA SER A 198 4.64 9.83 -7.85
C SER A 198 4.27 9.45 -9.29
N ASP A 199 4.99 9.98 -10.28
CA ASP A 199 4.84 9.54 -11.67
C ASP A 199 5.95 8.54 -12.02
N LEU A 200 5.64 7.26 -11.89
CA LEU A 200 6.55 6.15 -12.21
C LEU A 200 6.23 5.50 -13.56
N SER A 201 5.68 6.27 -14.50
CA SER A 201 5.33 5.77 -15.85
C SER A 201 6.49 5.04 -16.50
N GLU A 202 7.70 5.62 -16.48
CA GLU A 202 8.91 5.01 -17.08
C GLU A 202 9.29 3.70 -16.41
N THR A 203 9.25 3.63 -15.08
CA THR A 203 9.54 2.41 -14.32
C THR A 203 8.53 1.30 -14.63
N ILE A 204 7.24 1.67 -14.71
CA ILE A 204 6.16 0.74 -15.04
C ILE A 204 6.32 0.21 -16.47
N GLU A 205 6.56 1.08 -17.45
CA GLU A 205 6.70 0.70 -18.87
C GLU A 205 7.96 -0.13 -19.14
N ARG A 206 9.06 0.17 -18.45
CA ARG A 206 10.32 -0.58 -18.56
C ARG A 206 10.23 -1.94 -17.87
N GLY A 207 9.69 -1.95 -16.64
CA GLY A 207 9.64 -3.17 -15.81
C GLY A 207 8.49 -4.12 -16.14
N ARG A 208 7.39 -3.61 -16.70
CA ARG A 208 6.21 -4.35 -17.17
C ARG A 208 5.67 -5.38 -16.16
N PRO A 209 5.47 -5.04 -14.88
CA PRO A 209 4.79 -5.97 -13.99
C PRO A 209 3.38 -6.26 -14.54
N ALA A 210 2.87 -7.48 -14.29
CA ALA A 210 1.52 -7.84 -14.70
C ALA A 210 0.46 -6.95 -14.02
N CYS A 211 0.71 -6.63 -12.74
CA CYS A 211 -0.16 -5.77 -11.95
C CYS A 211 0.67 -4.91 -10.99
N TRP A 212 0.18 -3.71 -10.70
CA TRP A 212 0.64 -2.85 -9.61
C TRP A 212 -0.54 -2.53 -8.70
N VAL A 213 -0.46 -3.00 -7.45
CA VAL A 213 -1.48 -2.79 -6.42
C VAL A 213 -1.01 -1.68 -5.50
N HIS A 214 -1.90 -0.73 -5.16
CA HIS A 214 -1.58 0.31 -4.18
C HIS A 214 -2.78 0.69 -3.31
N GLY A 215 -2.58 1.59 -2.34
CA GLY A 215 -3.57 2.17 -1.43
C GLY A 215 -3.49 3.69 -1.37
N HIS A 216 -3.61 4.23 -0.17
CA HIS A 216 -3.38 5.62 0.26
C HIS A 216 -4.34 6.68 -0.28
N CYS A 217 -4.78 6.58 -1.52
CA CYS A 217 -5.57 7.65 -2.17
C CYS A 217 -7.06 7.67 -1.79
N HIS A 218 -7.54 6.68 -1.04
CA HIS A 218 -8.95 6.48 -0.67
C HIS A 218 -9.95 6.62 -1.85
N ALA A 219 -9.48 6.35 -3.06
CA ALA A 219 -10.28 6.34 -4.28
C ALA A 219 -9.99 5.06 -5.06
N SER A 220 -11.02 4.33 -5.45
CA SER A 220 -10.85 3.14 -6.28
C SER A 220 -10.27 3.51 -7.64
N SER A 221 -9.31 2.71 -8.10
CA SER A 221 -8.76 2.86 -9.43
C SER A 221 -8.46 1.51 -10.07
N ASP A 222 -8.68 1.43 -11.39
CA ASP A 222 -8.41 0.26 -12.21
C ASP A 222 -8.13 0.74 -13.63
N TYR A 223 -6.85 0.84 -13.98
CA TYR A 223 -6.43 1.37 -15.27
C TYR A 223 -5.13 0.71 -15.73
N ARG A 224 -4.70 1.01 -16.97
CA ARG A 224 -3.43 0.52 -17.51
C ARG A 224 -2.44 1.65 -17.77
N VAL A 225 -1.16 1.34 -17.47
CA VAL A 225 0.01 2.09 -17.94
C VAL A 225 0.83 1.11 -18.78
N GLY A 226 0.87 1.33 -20.08
CA GLY A 226 1.38 0.31 -21.01
C GLY A 226 0.66 -1.03 -20.85
N ALA A 227 1.41 -2.10 -20.64
CA ALA A 227 0.86 -3.45 -20.40
C ALA A 227 0.41 -3.68 -18.94
N THR A 228 0.89 -2.90 -18.01
CA THR A 228 0.65 -3.07 -16.55
C THR A 228 -0.74 -2.60 -16.17
N ARG A 229 -1.49 -3.43 -15.44
CA ARG A 229 -2.74 -3.02 -14.78
C ARG A 229 -2.41 -2.41 -13.42
N VAL A 230 -2.85 -1.19 -13.16
CA VAL A 230 -2.71 -0.50 -11.87
C VAL A 230 -4.06 -0.50 -11.17
N VAL A 231 -4.10 -0.99 -9.93
CA VAL A 231 -5.34 -1.15 -9.19
C VAL A 231 -5.21 -0.63 -7.75
N CYS A 232 -6.30 -0.02 -7.26
CA CYS A 232 -6.46 0.39 -5.88
C CYS A 232 -7.91 0.09 -5.46
N ASN A 233 -8.08 -0.60 -4.33
CA ASN A 233 -9.39 -0.91 -3.78
C ASN A 233 -9.43 -0.58 -2.27
N PRO A 234 -9.39 0.71 -1.93
CA PRO A 234 -9.34 1.17 -0.55
C PRO A 234 -10.74 1.21 0.04
N LYS A 235 -10.89 0.79 1.31
CA LYS A 235 -12.13 1.04 2.05
C LYS A 235 -12.25 2.52 2.44
N GLY A 236 -11.13 3.13 2.79
CA GLY A 236 -11.08 4.45 3.39
C GLY A 236 -11.59 4.44 4.83
N ASN A 237 -11.81 5.64 5.39
CA ASN A 237 -12.32 5.78 6.75
C ASN A 237 -13.77 5.29 6.88
N GLY A 238 -14.17 5.03 8.12
CA GLY A 238 -15.54 4.60 8.44
C GLY A 238 -15.73 3.08 8.39
N PRO A 239 -16.97 2.62 8.57
CA PRO A 239 -18.14 3.43 8.94
C PRO A 239 -18.02 4.00 10.36
N ARG A 240 -18.51 5.22 10.57
CA ARG A 240 -18.48 5.90 11.89
C ARG A 240 -19.56 5.41 12.84
N THR A 241 -20.57 4.73 12.31
CA THR A 241 -21.66 4.10 13.03
C THR A 241 -21.95 2.73 12.44
N ARG A 242 -22.56 1.83 13.22
CA ARG A 242 -22.94 0.51 12.76
C ARG A 242 -23.89 0.61 11.55
N GLY A 243 -23.50 0.01 10.43
CA GLY A 243 -24.26 0.07 9.17
C GLY A 243 -24.13 1.40 8.41
N GLY A 244 -23.23 2.30 8.85
CA GLY A 244 -22.93 3.54 8.14
C GLY A 244 -22.08 3.31 6.89
N ALA A 245 -21.92 4.36 6.07
CA ALA A 245 -21.10 4.34 4.87
C ALA A 245 -19.60 4.45 5.19
N VAL A 246 -18.77 3.88 4.33
CA VAL A 246 -17.33 4.11 4.25
C VAL A 246 -17.03 5.33 3.36
N ASP A 247 -15.81 5.90 3.45
CA ASP A 247 -15.42 7.06 2.63
C ASP A 247 -15.49 6.75 1.14
N ASN A 248 -15.02 5.57 0.74
CA ASN A 248 -15.01 5.17 -0.66
C ASN A 248 -16.25 4.34 -0.98
N GLY A 249 -17.24 4.95 -1.61
CA GLY A 249 -18.46 4.26 -2.04
C GLY A 249 -18.26 3.22 -3.16
N GLU A 250 -17.09 3.18 -3.80
CA GLU A 250 -16.75 2.20 -4.83
C GLU A 250 -15.96 1.00 -4.27
N PHE A 251 -15.71 0.96 -2.97
CA PHE A 251 -15.03 -0.15 -2.30
C PHE A 251 -15.75 -1.47 -2.52
N ARG A 252 -15.01 -2.51 -2.87
CA ARG A 252 -15.52 -3.86 -3.09
C ARG A 252 -14.83 -4.86 -2.17
N GLU A 253 -15.54 -5.43 -1.21
CA GLU A 253 -15.01 -6.39 -0.23
C GLU A 253 -14.40 -7.66 -0.87
N GLY A 254 -14.88 -8.01 -2.07
CA GLY A 254 -14.42 -9.17 -2.84
C GLY A 254 -13.77 -8.80 -4.17
N PHE A 255 -12.96 -7.75 -4.23
CA PHE A 255 -12.28 -7.36 -5.46
C PHE A 255 -11.13 -8.32 -5.78
N VAL A 256 -11.31 -9.13 -6.81
CA VAL A 256 -10.31 -10.09 -7.27
C VAL A 256 -9.79 -9.66 -8.64
N VAL A 257 -8.47 -9.69 -8.81
CA VAL A 257 -7.77 -9.49 -10.07
C VAL A 257 -7.06 -10.77 -10.48
N GLU A 258 -6.90 -10.95 -11.77
CA GLU A 258 -6.23 -12.09 -12.39
C GLU A 258 -4.88 -11.64 -12.97
N VAL A 259 -3.81 -12.43 -12.74
CA VAL A 259 -2.49 -12.23 -13.31
C VAL A 259 -1.91 -13.53 -13.87
#